data_b593630fd6b86d35084345492ba4dbe6
#
_entry.id   b593630fd6b86d35084345492ba4dbe6
#
_cell.length_a   1.000
_cell.length_b   1.000
_cell.length_c   1.000
_cell.angle_alpha   90.00
_cell.angle_beta   90.00
_cell.angle_gamma   90.00
#
_symmetry.space_group_name_H-M   'P 1'
#
loop_
_entity.id
_entity.type
_entity.pdbx_description
1 polymer ?
#
loop_
_entity_poly.entity_id
_entity_poly.type
_entity_poly.pdbx_seq_one_letter_code
_entity_poly.pdbx_strand_id
1 'polypeptide(L)'
;MDQNLMNLDEAMKESLEKIFQLLDEKKYFLAKDELLKYNDADIAEMFEELLDKPELIEQTVVVYRLLPKDVSVEVFSYLPSDDQLKIVDGITDTELSYIVKELDFDDKIDILEELPANLVDKILEKTPKNERALINSCLLYTSPSPRD
;
A
#
# COMPACT_ATOMS: atom_id res chain seq x y z
N MET A 1 -26.46 6.61 11.87
CA MET A 1 -25.62 7.13 10.80
C MET A 1 -24.22 6.66 10.94
N ASP A 2 -23.73 6.09 9.90
CA ASP A 2 -22.40 5.56 9.93
C ASP A 2 -21.39 6.67 9.69
N GLN A 3 -20.51 6.87 10.63
CA GLN A 3 -19.51 7.93 10.53
C GLN A 3 -18.55 7.68 9.39
N ASN A 4 -18.22 6.43 9.13
CA ASN A 4 -17.32 6.13 8.04
C ASN A 4 -17.92 6.49 6.70
N LEU A 5 -19.22 6.22 6.55
CA LEU A 5 -19.89 6.60 5.33
C LEU A 5 -19.99 8.09 5.17
N MET A 6 -20.02 8.82 6.26
CA MET A 6 -20.08 10.27 6.19
C MET A 6 -18.76 10.87 5.76
N ASN A 7 -17.66 10.16 5.95
CA ASN A 7 -16.36 10.66 5.55
C ASN A 7 -16.15 10.56 4.04
N LEU A 8 -16.95 9.73 3.37
CA LEU A 8 -16.86 9.61 1.92
C LEU A 8 -17.98 10.41 1.33
N ASP A 9 -17.69 11.28 0.41
CA ASP A 9 -18.76 12.04 -0.23
C ASP A 9 -19.53 11.13 -1.20
N GLU A 10 -20.62 11.65 -1.73
CA GLU A 10 -21.51 10.85 -2.59
C GLU A 10 -20.79 10.38 -3.85
N ALA A 11 -19.94 11.21 -4.41
CA ALA A 11 -19.22 10.82 -5.61
C ALA A 11 -18.30 9.65 -5.36
N MET A 12 -17.63 9.63 -4.21
CA MET A 12 -16.74 8.53 -3.87
C MET A 12 -17.52 7.25 -3.64
N LYS A 13 -18.68 7.32 -3.02
CA LYS A 13 -19.52 6.14 -2.82
C LYS A 13 -19.96 5.55 -4.15
N GLU A 14 -20.37 6.41 -5.07
CA GLU A 14 -20.80 5.95 -6.39
C GLU A 14 -19.62 5.35 -7.14
N SER A 15 -18.45 5.97 -7.04
CA SER A 15 -17.25 5.43 -7.67
C SER A 15 -16.87 4.08 -7.09
N LEU A 16 -17.00 3.91 -5.78
CA LEU A 16 -16.70 2.62 -5.15
C LEU A 16 -17.64 1.53 -5.67
N GLU A 17 -18.92 1.82 -5.77
CA GLU A 17 -19.87 0.85 -6.29
C GLU A 17 -19.52 0.47 -7.72
N LYS A 18 -19.15 1.45 -8.51
CA LYS A 18 -18.74 1.21 -9.89
C LYS A 18 -17.48 0.37 -9.92
N ILE A 19 -16.52 0.66 -9.05
CA ILE A 19 -15.29 -0.09 -8.98
C ILE A 19 -15.53 -1.54 -8.56
N PHE A 20 -16.41 -1.76 -7.58
CA PHE A 20 -16.76 -3.12 -7.20
C PHE A 20 -17.25 -3.92 -8.41
N GLN A 21 -18.11 -3.32 -9.20
CA GLN A 21 -18.61 -3.98 -10.38
C GLN A 21 -17.51 -4.20 -11.42
N LEU A 22 -16.64 -3.22 -11.63
CA LEU A 22 -15.55 -3.35 -12.57
C LEU A 22 -14.58 -4.46 -12.17
N LEU A 23 -14.32 -4.59 -10.86
CA LEU A 23 -13.46 -5.67 -10.39
C LEU A 23 -14.09 -7.03 -10.60
N ASP A 24 -15.40 -7.12 -10.36
CA ASP A 24 -16.12 -8.36 -10.59
C ASP A 24 -16.05 -8.76 -12.06
N GLU A 25 -16.07 -7.78 -12.96
CA GLU A 25 -15.97 -8.00 -14.40
C GLU A 25 -14.53 -8.06 -14.89
N LYS A 26 -13.57 -7.91 -13.99
CA LYS A 26 -12.13 -7.94 -14.30
C LYS A 26 -11.70 -6.83 -15.24
N LYS A 27 -12.37 -5.69 -15.14
CA LYS A 27 -12.03 -4.52 -15.94
C LYS A 27 -11.12 -3.60 -15.15
N TYR A 28 -9.89 -4.06 -14.93
CA TYR A 28 -8.97 -3.42 -14.00
C TYR A 28 -8.50 -2.02 -14.44
N PHE A 29 -8.29 -1.83 -15.73
CA PHE A 29 -7.85 -0.52 -16.22
C PHE A 29 -8.93 0.54 -16.01
N LEU A 30 -10.19 0.14 -16.20
CA LEU A 30 -11.30 1.07 -15.98
C LEU A 30 -11.44 1.40 -14.49
N ALA A 31 -11.22 0.42 -13.63
CA ALA A 31 -11.23 0.65 -12.19
C ALA A 31 -10.12 1.62 -11.80
N LYS A 32 -8.93 1.43 -12.35
CA LYS A 32 -7.82 2.35 -12.10
C LYS A 32 -8.18 3.76 -12.53
N ASP A 33 -8.75 3.91 -13.73
CA ASP A 33 -9.12 5.22 -14.23
C ASP A 33 -10.12 5.91 -13.32
N GLU A 34 -11.05 5.14 -12.77
CA GLU A 34 -12.03 5.70 -11.85
C GLU A 34 -11.35 6.20 -10.57
N LEU A 35 -10.39 5.44 -10.04
CA LEU A 35 -9.65 5.84 -8.86
C LEU A 35 -8.83 7.10 -9.10
N LEU A 36 -8.23 7.22 -10.28
CA LEU A 36 -7.34 8.34 -10.56
C LEU A 36 -8.07 9.68 -10.69
N LYS A 37 -9.38 9.68 -10.59
CA LYS A 37 -10.14 10.92 -10.53
C LYS A 37 -9.99 11.61 -9.17
N TYR A 38 -9.43 10.94 -8.19
CA TYR A 38 -9.34 11.43 -6.81
C TYR A 38 -7.89 11.68 -6.42
N ASN A 39 -7.68 12.40 -5.31
CA ASN A 39 -6.33 12.63 -4.83
C ASN A 39 -5.83 11.40 -4.07
N ASP A 40 -4.55 11.40 -3.73
CA ASP A 40 -3.91 10.22 -3.16
C ASP A 40 -4.54 9.76 -1.85
N ALA A 41 -4.89 10.70 -0.99
CA ALA A 41 -5.50 10.35 0.29
C ALA A 41 -6.88 9.72 0.10
N ASP A 42 -7.66 10.26 -0.84
CA ASP A 42 -8.98 9.71 -1.14
C ASP A 42 -8.87 8.33 -1.78
N ILE A 43 -7.89 8.16 -2.66
CA ILE A 43 -7.64 6.85 -3.27
C ILE A 43 -7.33 5.82 -2.18
N ALA A 44 -6.51 6.22 -1.20
CA ALA A 44 -6.18 5.31 -0.10
C ALA A 44 -7.43 4.91 0.69
N GLU A 45 -8.32 5.86 0.96
CA GLU A 45 -9.57 5.54 1.64
C GLU A 45 -10.39 4.53 0.84
N MET A 46 -10.43 4.71 -0.47
CA MET A 46 -11.17 3.79 -1.33
C MET A 46 -10.53 2.40 -1.31
N PHE A 47 -9.20 2.34 -1.30
CA PHE A 47 -8.52 1.05 -1.20
C PHE A 47 -8.81 0.36 0.14
N GLU A 48 -8.94 1.12 1.24
CA GLU A 48 -9.30 0.52 2.51
C GLU A 48 -10.62 -0.21 2.41
N GLU A 49 -11.60 0.40 1.73
CA GLU A 49 -12.90 -0.23 1.55
C GLU A 49 -12.79 -1.48 0.68
N LEU A 50 -12.00 -1.41 -0.38
CA LEU A 50 -11.84 -2.54 -1.29
C LEU A 50 -11.09 -3.68 -0.61
N LEU A 51 -10.05 -3.38 0.15
CA LEU A 51 -9.25 -4.41 0.82
C LEU A 51 -9.98 -5.04 2.01
N ASP A 52 -11.02 -4.39 2.49
CA ASP A 52 -11.82 -4.93 3.58
C ASP A 52 -12.66 -6.13 3.13
N LYS A 53 -12.76 -6.36 1.83
CA LYS A 53 -13.54 -7.47 1.29
C LYS A 53 -12.60 -8.58 0.84
N PRO A 54 -12.54 -9.70 1.59
CA PRO A 54 -11.58 -10.77 1.27
C PRO A 54 -11.69 -11.28 -0.17
N GLU A 55 -12.91 -11.31 -0.71
CA GLU A 55 -13.10 -11.83 -2.06
C GLU A 55 -12.56 -10.91 -3.14
N LEU A 56 -12.22 -9.66 -2.78
CA LEU A 56 -11.71 -8.69 -3.74
C LEU A 56 -10.23 -8.35 -3.55
N ILE A 57 -9.56 -8.96 -2.59
CA ILE A 57 -8.17 -8.58 -2.29
C ILE A 57 -7.28 -8.77 -3.51
N GLU A 58 -7.37 -9.92 -4.18
CA GLU A 58 -6.51 -10.16 -5.33
C GLU A 58 -6.74 -9.15 -6.44
N GLN A 59 -8.01 -8.90 -6.74
CA GLN A 59 -8.35 -7.95 -7.80
C GLN A 59 -7.92 -6.54 -7.43
N THR A 60 -8.06 -6.18 -6.16
CA THR A 60 -7.65 -4.85 -5.69
C THR A 60 -6.16 -4.65 -5.83
N VAL A 61 -5.37 -5.69 -5.53
CA VAL A 61 -3.93 -5.61 -5.69
C VAL A 61 -3.56 -5.44 -7.16
N VAL A 62 -4.28 -6.10 -8.07
CA VAL A 62 -4.02 -5.91 -9.50
C VAL A 62 -4.19 -4.44 -9.87
N VAL A 63 -5.27 -3.81 -9.40
CA VAL A 63 -5.52 -2.40 -9.68
C VAL A 63 -4.42 -1.53 -9.06
N TYR A 64 -4.02 -1.85 -7.84
CA TYR A 64 -2.94 -1.11 -7.18
C TYR A 64 -1.68 -1.12 -8.05
N ARG A 65 -1.34 -2.27 -8.62
CA ARG A 65 -0.15 -2.39 -9.45
C ARG A 65 -0.24 -1.58 -10.73
N LEU A 66 -1.45 -1.23 -11.16
CA LEU A 66 -1.65 -0.42 -12.36
C LEU A 66 -1.54 1.06 -12.11
N LEU A 67 -1.54 1.50 -10.85
CA LEU A 67 -1.41 2.92 -10.53
C LEU A 67 -0.06 3.46 -10.99
N PRO A 68 0.00 4.73 -11.39
CA PRO A 68 1.31 5.35 -11.63
C PRO A 68 2.18 5.24 -10.39
N LYS A 69 3.48 5.09 -10.56
CA LYS A 69 4.36 4.79 -9.44
C LYS A 69 4.36 5.87 -8.37
N ASP A 70 4.31 7.12 -8.76
CA ASP A 70 4.26 8.22 -7.79
C ASP A 70 2.95 8.17 -6.97
N VAL A 71 1.84 7.79 -7.62
CA VAL A 71 0.57 7.67 -6.93
C VAL A 71 0.60 6.46 -6.00
N SER A 72 1.13 5.34 -6.47
CA SER A 72 1.14 4.12 -5.65
C SER A 72 1.95 4.30 -4.38
N VAL A 73 3.06 5.01 -4.43
CA VAL A 73 3.88 5.28 -3.26
C VAL A 73 3.09 6.12 -2.24
N GLU A 74 2.44 7.17 -2.69
CA GLU A 74 1.69 8.03 -1.80
C GLU A 74 0.49 7.31 -1.19
N VAL A 75 -0.24 6.56 -2.01
CA VAL A 75 -1.38 5.79 -1.52
C VAL A 75 -0.93 4.79 -0.46
N PHE A 76 0.19 4.10 -0.72
CA PHE A 76 0.70 3.12 0.21
C PHE A 76 0.99 3.76 1.58
N SER A 77 1.58 4.95 1.58
CA SER A 77 1.92 5.62 2.84
C SER A 77 0.69 6.02 3.65
N TYR A 78 -0.45 6.20 3.00
CA TYR A 78 -1.68 6.55 3.71
C TYR A 78 -2.44 5.33 4.25
N LEU A 79 -2.10 4.12 3.78
CA LEU A 79 -2.86 2.94 4.18
C LEU A 79 -2.47 2.46 5.58
N PRO A 80 -3.43 1.91 6.35
CA PRO A 80 -3.08 1.28 7.62
C PRO A 80 -2.18 0.07 7.41
N SER A 81 -1.48 -0.34 8.46
CA SER A 81 -0.52 -1.44 8.38
C SER A 81 -1.10 -2.74 7.84
N ASP A 82 -2.30 -3.12 8.29
CA ASP A 82 -2.88 -4.37 7.81
C ASP A 82 -3.19 -4.31 6.33
N ASP A 83 -3.59 -3.15 5.83
CA ASP A 83 -3.84 -3.02 4.39
C ASP A 83 -2.54 -3.03 3.62
N GLN A 84 -1.50 -2.40 4.17
CA GLN A 84 -0.18 -2.45 3.56
C GLN A 84 0.31 -3.88 3.42
N LEU A 85 0.09 -4.70 4.44
CA LEU A 85 0.49 -6.10 4.38
C LEU A 85 -0.28 -6.87 3.30
N LYS A 86 -1.56 -6.57 3.13
CA LYS A 86 -2.35 -7.20 2.08
C LYS A 86 -1.79 -6.87 0.69
N ILE A 87 -1.38 -5.62 0.50
CA ILE A 87 -0.78 -5.20 -0.77
C ILE A 87 0.56 -5.92 -0.97
N VAL A 88 1.39 -5.94 0.07
CA VAL A 88 2.72 -6.55 0.00
C VAL A 88 2.64 -8.02 -0.40
N ASP A 89 1.65 -8.73 0.13
CA ASP A 89 1.50 -10.14 -0.19
C ASP A 89 1.21 -10.37 -1.67
N GLY A 90 0.67 -9.36 -2.33
CA GLY A 90 0.25 -9.53 -3.72
C GLY A 90 1.15 -8.90 -4.77
N ILE A 91 2.21 -8.20 -4.37
CA ILE A 91 3.08 -7.56 -5.35
C ILE A 91 4.45 -8.24 -5.36
N THR A 92 5.22 -7.96 -6.40
CA THR A 92 6.53 -8.57 -6.53
C THR A 92 7.53 -7.86 -5.61
N ASP A 93 8.62 -8.57 -5.30
CA ASP A 93 9.69 -8.00 -4.49
C ASP A 93 10.26 -6.73 -5.11
N THR A 94 10.36 -6.69 -6.43
CA THR A 94 10.88 -5.53 -7.12
C THR A 94 9.96 -4.32 -6.95
N GLU A 95 8.65 -4.55 -7.09
CA GLU A 95 7.67 -3.49 -6.90
C GLU A 95 7.69 -2.96 -5.47
N LEU A 96 7.78 -3.87 -4.51
CA LEU A 96 7.83 -3.49 -3.12
C LEU A 96 9.08 -2.67 -2.81
N SER A 97 10.23 -3.10 -3.34
CA SER A 97 11.47 -2.36 -3.14
C SER A 97 11.38 -0.95 -3.71
N TYR A 98 10.75 -0.82 -4.86
CA TYR A 98 10.58 0.50 -5.46
C TYR A 98 9.73 1.41 -4.55
N ILE A 99 8.62 0.88 -4.05
CA ILE A 99 7.73 1.65 -3.19
C ILE A 99 8.48 2.13 -1.94
N VAL A 100 9.18 1.21 -1.29
CA VAL A 100 9.89 1.54 -0.06
C VAL A 100 10.99 2.57 -0.34
N LYS A 101 11.68 2.42 -1.46
CA LYS A 101 12.76 3.33 -1.81
C LYS A 101 12.28 4.77 -1.98
N GLU A 102 11.04 4.93 -2.49
CA GLU A 102 10.52 6.26 -2.77
C GLU A 102 9.86 6.92 -1.57
N LEU A 103 9.68 6.19 -0.47
CA LEU A 103 9.06 6.77 0.72
C LEU A 103 10.05 7.65 1.46
N ASP A 104 9.53 8.59 2.24
CA ASP A 104 10.36 9.38 3.15
C ASP A 104 10.97 8.44 4.18
N PHE A 105 12.11 8.82 4.74
CA PHE A 105 12.84 7.94 5.64
C PHE A 105 11.99 7.49 6.84
N ASP A 106 11.22 8.39 7.44
CA ASP A 106 10.39 8.06 8.59
C ASP A 106 9.32 7.03 8.21
N ASP A 107 8.66 7.24 7.07
CA ASP A 107 7.65 6.30 6.59
C ASP A 107 8.27 4.95 6.26
N LYS A 108 9.47 4.99 5.70
CA LYS A 108 10.21 3.78 5.35
C LYS A 108 10.47 2.92 6.59
N ILE A 109 10.92 3.56 7.66
CA ILE A 109 11.19 2.85 8.91
C ILE A 109 9.90 2.27 9.50
N ASP A 110 8.84 3.05 9.50
CA ASP A 110 7.55 2.59 10.02
C ASP A 110 7.08 1.34 9.29
N ILE A 111 7.18 1.34 7.98
CA ILE A 111 6.73 0.21 7.17
C ILE A 111 7.61 -1.01 7.43
N LEU A 112 8.92 -0.80 7.47
CA LEU A 112 9.84 -1.92 7.68
C LEU A 112 9.64 -2.57 9.04
N GLU A 113 9.24 -1.79 10.04
CA GLU A 113 8.95 -2.35 11.36
C GLU A 113 7.72 -3.25 11.35
N GLU A 114 6.80 -3.00 10.42
CA GLU A 114 5.56 -3.78 10.34
C GLU A 114 5.67 -5.01 9.44
N LEU A 115 6.68 -5.06 8.59
CA LEU A 115 6.80 -6.16 7.64
C LEU A 115 7.44 -7.39 8.27
N PRO A 116 7.11 -8.59 7.75
CA PRO A 116 7.81 -9.80 8.16
C PRO A 116 9.32 -9.69 7.87
N ALA A 117 10.12 -10.35 8.71
CA ALA A 117 11.57 -10.24 8.60
C ALA A 117 12.11 -10.63 7.23
N ASN A 118 11.54 -11.68 6.61
CA ASN A 118 12.03 -12.11 5.31
C ASN A 118 11.83 -11.05 4.23
N LEU A 119 10.76 -10.27 4.33
CA LEU A 119 10.53 -9.19 3.38
C LEU A 119 11.45 -8.01 3.65
N VAL A 120 11.70 -7.72 4.92
CA VAL A 120 12.66 -6.68 5.29
C VAL A 120 14.02 -7.00 4.71
N ASP A 121 14.46 -8.26 4.85
CA ASP A 121 15.75 -8.68 4.32
C ASP A 121 15.82 -8.48 2.82
N LYS A 122 14.77 -8.84 2.10
CA LYS A 122 14.76 -8.67 0.65
C LYS A 122 14.86 -7.21 0.25
N ILE A 123 14.16 -6.34 0.95
CA ILE A 123 14.21 -4.91 0.67
C ILE A 123 15.61 -4.37 0.95
N LEU A 124 16.20 -4.77 2.07
CA LEU A 124 17.52 -4.29 2.44
C LEU A 124 18.59 -4.74 1.46
N GLU A 125 18.44 -5.93 0.90
CA GLU A 125 19.40 -6.42 -0.10
C GLU A 125 19.47 -5.50 -1.31
N LYS A 126 18.35 -4.86 -1.64
CA LYS A 126 18.28 -4.00 -2.80
C LYS A 126 18.52 -2.53 -2.48
N THR A 127 18.79 -2.22 -1.23
CA THR A 127 19.00 -0.85 -0.78
C THR A 127 20.48 -0.52 -0.79
N PRO A 128 20.88 0.71 -1.15
CA PRO A 128 22.29 1.09 -1.12
C PRO A 128 22.87 0.92 0.28
N LYS A 129 24.16 0.61 0.35
CA LYS A 129 24.80 0.29 1.62
C LYS A 129 24.68 1.37 2.66
N ASN A 130 24.86 2.62 2.26
CA ASN A 130 24.82 3.74 3.23
C ASN A 130 23.41 3.87 3.80
N GLU A 131 22.38 3.75 2.98
CA GLU A 131 21.03 3.85 3.46
C GLU A 131 20.66 2.61 4.27
N ARG A 132 21.16 1.45 3.85
CA ARG A 132 20.91 0.20 4.58
C ARG A 132 21.44 0.30 6.00
N ALA A 133 22.62 0.88 6.17
CA ALA A 133 23.21 1.04 7.49
C ALA A 133 22.33 1.92 8.38
N LEU A 134 21.80 3.01 7.81
CA LEU A 134 20.92 3.90 8.55
C LEU A 134 19.63 3.20 8.96
N ILE A 135 19.06 2.42 8.05
CA ILE A 135 17.82 1.69 8.32
C ILE A 135 18.07 0.65 9.40
N ASN A 136 19.15 -0.11 9.29
CA ASN A 136 19.47 -1.13 10.27
C ASN A 136 19.66 -0.52 11.65
N SER A 137 20.32 0.63 11.71
CA SER A 137 20.53 1.32 12.96
C SER A 137 19.20 1.68 13.61
N CYS A 138 18.25 2.19 12.83
CA CYS A 138 16.94 2.55 13.36
C CYS A 138 16.16 1.32 13.80
N LEU A 139 16.21 0.26 13.02
CA LEU A 139 15.46 -0.95 13.35
C LEU A 139 16.03 -1.66 14.57
N LEU A 140 17.36 -1.69 14.69
CA LEU A 140 17.98 -2.31 15.86
C LEU A 140 17.71 -1.52 17.12
N TYR A 141 17.56 -0.22 16.97
CA TYR A 141 17.28 0.63 18.12
C TYR A 141 15.88 0.37 18.63
N THR A 142 14.92 0.19 17.72
CA THR A 142 13.54 -0.02 18.13
C THR A 142 13.25 -1.49 18.40
N SER A 143 13.99 -2.41 17.75
CA SER A 143 13.77 -3.82 17.90
C SER A 143 14.87 -4.38 18.71
N PRO A 144 14.66 -4.85 19.87
CA PRO A 144 15.69 -5.42 20.72
C PRO A 144 16.13 -6.72 20.12
N SER A 145 16.90 -6.76 19.23
CA SER A 145 17.21 -7.89 18.57
C SER A 145 18.24 -8.68 19.09
N PRO A 146 18.21 -9.67 19.18
CA PRO A 146 19.19 -10.44 19.63
C PRO A 146 20.06 -10.90 18.57
N ARG A 147 20.35 -10.84 18.00
CA ARG A 147 21.03 -11.31 17.36
C ARG A 147 21.85 -11.32 17.40
N ASP A 148 22.10 -11.53 17.63
CA ASP A 148 22.49 -11.40 17.80
C ASP A 148 22.85 -11.49 17.78
#